data_f37a8334dee2f153fea1c240ef8635c0
#
_entry.id   f37a8334dee2f153fea1c240ef8635c0
#
_cell.length_a   1.000
_cell.length_b   1.000
_cell.length_c   1.000
_cell.angle_alpha   90.00
_cell.angle_beta   90.00
_cell.angle_gamma   90.00
#
_symmetry.space_group_name_H-M   'P 1'
#
loop_
_entity.id
_entity.type
_entity.pdbx_description
1 polymer ?
#
loop_
_entity_poly.entity_id
_entity_poly.type
_entity_poly.pdbx_seq_one_letter_code
_entity_poly.pdbx_strand_id
1 'polypeptide(L)'
;KDTWKDGGPWEKRQPNQPFFTIKNIGDSHESRAFPKNTPTVNDPAKMTLHAYHPDLLEVRQTYPRYADAVTNMDRKVGDVIASLKKDGLYEDTIIIYCSDHGGVIARSKRFLYSSGTHCPLIVRIPQKWKNWWPAEKPGMTVDRIVSFVDMPKTWLSLAGAEIPDGYQGRVFLGPGTESAPDYHLSFRERADEACDMVRGMRDERFAYIRNYMPWAPNGQQLRYMYTMRATRAWHKHHQEGKTNAVTGRFFRPRVSEEFYDTAEDFDNVHNLIDDPESQEKIAKLR
;
A
#
# COMPACT_ATOMS: atom_id res chain seq x y z
N LYS A 1 -6.35 -10.92 22.65
CA LYS A 1 -7.65 -11.60 22.43
C LYS A 1 -8.21 -11.02 21.14
N ASP A 2 -8.49 -11.86 20.15
CA ASP A 2 -9.09 -11.43 18.88
C ASP A 2 -10.51 -10.92 19.14
N THR A 3 -10.63 -9.63 19.34
CA THR A 3 -11.92 -8.92 19.46
C THR A 3 -12.78 -9.06 18.19
N TRP A 4 -12.22 -9.60 17.12
CA TRP A 4 -12.87 -9.80 15.82
C TRP A 4 -13.53 -11.17 15.64
N LYS A 5 -13.36 -12.11 16.59
CA LYS A 5 -13.93 -13.45 16.48
C LYS A 5 -15.42 -13.53 16.82
N ASP A 6 -15.96 -12.55 17.51
CA ASP A 6 -17.35 -12.54 17.92
C ASP A 6 -18.29 -11.86 16.90
N GLY A 7 -17.75 -11.25 15.86
CA GLY A 7 -18.52 -10.72 14.74
C GLY A 7 -19.00 -11.84 13.83
N GLY A 8 -20.21 -12.32 14.03
CA GLY A 8 -20.89 -13.17 13.06
C GLY A 8 -21.03 -12.45 11.71
N PRO A 9 -21.30 -13.19 10.62
CA PRO A 9 -21.66 -12.57 9.35
C PRO A 9 -22.88 -11.66 9.54
N TRP A 10 -22.98 -10.60 8.72
CA TRP A 10 -24.09 -9.63 8.85
C TRP A 10 -25.49 -10.27 8.74
N GLU A 11 -25.62 -11.46 8.15
CA GLU A 11 -26.84 -12.23 8.04
C GLU A 11 -27.40 -12.67 9.42
N LYS A 12 -26.55 -12.74 10.44
CA LYS A 12 -26.95 -13.11 11.82
C LYS A 12 -27.36 -11.91 12.68
N ARG A 13 -27.31 -10.68 12.15
CA ARG A 13 -27.75 -9.50 12.90
C ARG A 13 -29.26 -9.52 13.15
N GLN A 14 -29.70 -8.81 14.19
CA GLN A 14 -31.13 -8.58 14.41
C GLN A 14 -31.72 -7.68 13.30
N PRO A 15 -33.01 -7.75 13.01
CA PRO A 15 -33.68 -6.82 12.09
C PRO A 15 -33.37 -5.37 12.47
N ASN A 16 -33.00 -4.55 11.47
CA ASN A 16 -32.62 -3.13 11.62
C ASN A 16 -31.39 -2.84 12.50
N GLN A 17 -30.67 -3.86 12.92
CA GLN A 17 -29.41 -3.67 13.66
C GLN A 17 -28.32 -3.21 12.67
N PRO A 18 -27.65 -2.06 12.92
CA PRO A 18 -26.48 -1.67 12.16
C PRO A 18 -25.34 -2.68 12.35
N PHE A 19 -24.44 -2.74 11.37
CA PHE A 19 -23.27 -3.61 11.45
C PHE A 19 -22.00 -2.90 11.00
N PHE A 20 -20.88 -3.34 11.54
CA PHE A 20 -19.54 -3.06 11.06
C PHE A 20 -18.84 -4.40 10.83
N THR A 21 -18.25 -4.61 9.67
CA THR A 21 -17.58 -5.86 9.36
C THR A 21 -16.30 -5.62 8.57
N ILE A 22 -15.28 -6.40 8.84
CA ILE A 22 -14.03 -6.44 8.07
C ILE A 22 -13.94 -7.84 7.45
N LYS A 23 -13.73 -7.87 6.13
CA LYS A 23 -13.50 -9.09 5.36
C LYS A 23 -12.05 -9.11 4.88
N ASN A 24 -11.21 -9.91 5.53
CA ASN A 24 -9.83 -10.11 5.11
C ASN A 24 -9.78 -11.08 3.93
N ILE A 25 -9.20 -10.64 2.82
CA ILE A 25 -9.01 -11.44 1.61
C ILE A 25 -7.51 -11.59 1.35
N GLY A 26 -6.94 -12.75 1.72
CA GLY A 26 -5.51 -13.00 1.67
C GLY A 26 -4.98 -13.49 0.31
N ASP A 27 -5.76 -13.36 -0.77
CA ASP A 27 -5.38 -13.87 -2.09
C ASP A 27 -4.23 -13.08 -2.73
N SER A 28 -4.08 -11.79 -2.43
CA SER A 28 -2.97 -10.94 -2.88
C SER A 28 -1.75 -10.95 -1.95
N HIS A 29 -1.73 -11.79 -0.91
CA HIS A 29 -0.62 -11.90 0.02
C HIS A 29 0.70 -12.30 -0.68
N GLU A 30 1.85 -11.85 -0.19
CA GLU A 30 3.19 -12.07 -0.75
C GLU A 30 3.49 -13.53 -1.12
N SER A 31 3.01 -14.49 -0.32
CA SER A 31 3.20 -15.92 -0.61
C SER A 31 2.53 -16.39 -1.92
N ARG A 32 1.63 -15.61 -2.47
CA ARG A 32 0.99 -15.93 -3.76
C ARG A 32 1.93 -15.65 -4.94
N ALA A 33 2.88 -14.73 -4.76
CA ALA A 33 3.94 -14.48 -5.73
C ALA A 33 5.12 -15.48 -5.64
N PHE A 34 5.14 -16.37 -4.62
CA PHE A 34 6.16 -17.39 -4.47
C PHE A 34 6.11 -18.41 -5.59
N PRO A 35 7.24 -19.09 -5.89
CA PRO A 35 7.32 -20.05 -6.98
C PRO A 35 6.32 -21.20 -6.80
N LYS A 36 5.64 -21.54 -7.88
CA LYS A 36 4.73 -22.68 -7.98
C LYS A 36 4.91 -23.36 -9.32
N ASN A 37 4.58 -24.63 -9.40
CA ASN A 37 4.65 -25.41 -10.65
C ASN A 37 3.42 -25.24 -11.55
N THR A 38 2.49 -24.35 -11.18
CA THR A 38 1.30 -24.05 -11.99
C THR A 38 1.58 -22.89 -12.96
N PRO A 39 1.11 -22.96 -14.21
CA PRO A 39 1.19 -21.84 -15.13
C PRO A 39 0.41 -20.62 -14.61
N THR A 40 0.72 -19.45 -15.13
CA THR A 40 -0.02 -18.21 -14.89
C THR A 40 -1.00 -17.94 -16.02
N VAL A 41 -2.09 -17.25 -15.74
CA VAL A 41 -3.06 -16.79 -16.74
C VAL A 41 -2.48 -15.60 -17.50
N ASN A 42 -1.87 -14.65 -16.76
CA ASN A 42 -1.20 -13.53 -17.37
C ASN A 42 0.14 -13.97 -18.02
N ASP A 43 0.45 -13.40 -19.18
CA ASP A 43 1.66 -13.70 -19.95
C ASP A 43 2.86 -12.92 -19.35
N PRO A 44 3.93 -13.61 -18.92
CA PRO A 44 5.14 -12.97 -18.41
C PRO A 44 5.78 -11.96 -19.37
N ALA A 45 5.68 -12.19 -20.69
CA ALA A 45 6.26 -11.32 -21.70
C ALA A 45 5.54 -9.96 -21.80
N LYS A 46 4.27 -9.90 -21.39
CA LYS A 46 3.43 -8.70 -21.43
C LYS A 46 3.46 -7.89 -20.15
N MET A 47 4.18 -8.35 -19.12
CA MET A 47 4.28 -7.63 -17.86
C MET A 47 5.24 -6.44 -17.96
N THR A 48 4.75 -5.26 -17.56
CA THR A 48 5.61 -4.09 -17.34
C THR A 48 6.33 -4.26 -16.00
N LEU A 49 7.64 -4.26 -16.03
CA LEU A 49 8.47 -4.34 -14.84
C LEU A 49 8.67 -2.94 -14.25
N HIS A 50 8.77 -2.86 -12.94
CA HIS A 50 9.26 -1.64 -12.28
C HIS A 50 10.68 -1.31 -12.74
N ALA A 51 10.99 -0.04 -12.92
CA ALA A 51 12.30 0.42 -13.42
C ALA A 51 13.49 -0.03 -12.55
N TYR A 52 13.26 -0.29 -11.28
CA TYR A 52 14.30 -0.77 -10.36
C TYR A 52 14.58 -2.28 -10.46
N HIS A 53 13.77 -3.06 -11.17
CA HIS A 53 14.01 -4.48 -11.36
C HIS A 53 14.80 -4.77 -12.64
N PRO A 54 15.79 -5.67 -12.60
CA PRO A 54 16.42 -6.15 -13.83
C PRO A 54 15.46 -7.04 -14.62
N ASP A 55 15.58 -7.02 -15.92
CA ASP A 55 14.80 -7.88 -16.82
C ASP A 55 15.35 -9.31 -16.81
N LEU A 56 14.95 -10.10 -15.82
CA LEU A 56 15.32 -11.49 -15.64
C LEU A 56 14.09 -12.38 -15.74
N LEU A 57 14.29 -13.62 -16.19
CA LEU A 57 13.20 -14.60 -16.33
C LEU A 57 12.43 -14.78 -15.04
N GLU A 58 13.11 -14.92 -13.90
CA GLU A 58 12.51 -15.13 -12.58
C GLU A 58 11.72 -13.90 -12.11
N VAL A 59 12.19 -12.70 -12.46
CA VAL A 59 11.46 -11.45 -12.19
C VAL A 59 10.20 -11.44 -13.04
N ARG A 60 10.31 -11.63 -14.36
CA ARG A 60 9.16 -11.67 -15.27
C ARG A 60 8.12 -12.72 -14.87
N GLN A 61 8.53 -13.88 -14.39
CA GLN A 61 7.62 -14.94 -13.94
C GLN A 61 6.90 -14.61 -12.61
N THR A 62 7.43 -13.71 -11.81
CA THR A 62 6.83 -13.33 -10.52
C THR A 62 5.67 -12.36 -10.71
N TYR A 63 5.76 -11.45 -11.66
CA TYR A 63 4.72 -10.44 -11.92
C TYR A 63 3.36 -11.03 -12.28
N PRO A 64 3.24 -11.94 -13.25
CA PRO A 64 1.94 -12.52 -13.61
C PRO A 64 1.34 -13.35 -12.47
N ARG A 65 2.16 -14.00 -11.63
CA ARG A 65 1.64 -14.68 -10.43
C ARG A 65 0.96 -13.72 -9.47
N TYR A 66 1.56 -12.55 -9.27
CA TYR A 66 0.96 -11.52 -8.44
C TYR A 66 -0.29 -10.92 -9.11
N ALA A 67 -0.26 -10.67 -10.41
CA ALA A 67 -1.43 -10.19 -11.16
C ALA A 67 -2.61 -11.17 -11.10
N ASP A 68 -2.36 -12.48 -11.28
CA ASP A 68 -3.36 -13.53 -11.14
C ASP A 68 -3.93 -13.58 -9.71
N ALA A 69 -3.08 -13.38 -8.71
CA ALA A 69 -3.49 -13.34 -7.30
C ALA A 69 -4.40 -12.12 -7.01
N VAL A 70 -4.08 -10.95 -7.57
CA VAL A 70 -4.92 -9.75 -7.47
C VAL A 70 -6.27 -9.96 -8.18
N THR A 71 -6.29 -10.57 -9.37
CA THR A 71 -7.53 -10.92 -10.08
C THR A 71 -8.40 -11.88 -9.26
N ASN A 72 -7.80 -12.86 -8.59
CA ASN A 72 -8.55 -13.77 -7.71
C ASN A 72 -9.12 -13.04 -6.48
N MET A 73 -8.38 -12.11 -5.92
CA MET A 73 -8.83 -11.25 -4.82
C MET A 73 -10.02 -10.37 -5.26
N ASP A 74 -9.92 -9.74 -6.43
CA ASP A 74 -10.99 -8.88 -6.99
C ASP A 74 -12.30 -9.66 -7.16
N ARG A 75 -12.23 -10.89 -7.69
CA ARG A 75 -13.42 -11.75 -7.78
C ARG A 75 -14.08 -11.97 -6.42
N LYS A 76 -13.30 -12.21 -5.36
CA LYS A 76 -13.84 -12.40 -4.00
C LYS A 76 -14.44 -11.11 -3.42
N VAL A 77 -13.88 -9.95 -3.76
CA VAL A 77 -14.52 -8.66 -3.46
C VAL A 77 -15.88 -8.57 -4.16
N GLY A 78 -15.94 -8.97 -5.44
CA GLY A 78 -17.18 -9.08 -6.19
C GLY A 78 -18.24 -9.98 -5.52
N ASP A 79 -17.83 -11.14 -4.98
CA ASP A 79 -18.71 -12.07 -4.26
C ASP A 79 -19.29 -11.42 -2.99
N VAL A 80 -18.48 -10.65 -2.23
CA VAL A 80 -18.94 -9.90 -1.05
C VAL A 80 -19.98 -8.84 -1.45
N ILE A 81 -19.72 -8.10 -2.52
CA ILE A 81 -20.65 -7.09 -3.04
C ILE A 81 -21.96 -7.75 -3.51
N ALA A 82 -21.87 -8.89 -4.21
CA ALA A 82 -23.04 -9.64 -4.65
C ALA A 82 -23.90 -10.13 -3.47
N SER A 83 -23.27 -10.57 -2.37
CA SER A 83 -23.96 -10.95 -1.14
C SER A 83 -24.72 -9.76 -0.53
N LEU A 84 -24.09 -8.60 -0.40
CA LEU A 84 -24.74 -7.38 0.08
C LEU A 84 -25.96 -6.99 -0.78
N LYS A 85 -25.87 -7.14 -2.11
CA LYS A 85 -26.98 -6.88 -3.03
C LYS A 85 -28.10 -7.86 -2.84
N LYS A 86 -27.77 -9.16 -2.72
CA LYS A 86 -28.75 -10.23 -2.48
C LYS A 86 -29.53 -10.01 -1.19
N ASP A 87 -28.86 -9.55 -0.14
CA ASP A 87 -29.44 -9.31 1.17
C ASP A 87 -30.16 -7.95 1.29
N GLY A 88 -30.23 -7.17 0.20
CA GLY A 88 -30.87 -5.86 0.16
C GLY A 88 -30.13 -4.77 0.93
N LEU A 89 -28.85 -4.98 1.27
CA LEU A 89 -28.06 -4.08 2.13
C LEU A 89 -27.14 -3.14 1.34
N TYR A 90 -26.97 -3.37 0.06
CA TYR A 90 -25.99 -2.64 -0.76
C TYR A 90 -26.20 -1.13 -0.76
N GLU A 91 -27.46 -0.67 -0.85
CA GLU A 91 -27.80 0.76 -0.84
C GLU A 91 -27.79 1.38 0.57
N ASP A 92 -27.59 0.55 1.60
CA ASP A 92 -27.51 0.94 3.00
C ASP A 92 -26.12 0.76 3.60
N THR A 93 -25.12 0.42 2.78
CA THR A 93 -23.77 0.10 3.27
C THR A 93 -22.71 0.97 2.59
N ILE A 94 -21.89 1.67 3.38
CA ILE A 94 -20.63 2.26 2.93
C ILE A 94 -19.63 1.11 2.79
N ILE A 95 -19.02 0.98 1.62
CA ILE A 95 -18.05 -0.07 1.34
C ILE A 95 -16.69 0.58 1.15
N ILE A 96 -15.68 0.08 1.88
CA ILE A 96 -14.32 0.57 1.81
C ILE A 96 -13.42 -0.62 1.49
N TYR A 97 -12.72 -0.50 0.37
CA TYR A 97 -11.67 -1.43 -0.02
C TYR A 97 -10.31 -0.77 0.19
N CYS A 98 -9.42 -1.44 0.88
CA CYS A 98 -8.03 -1.00 1.03
C CYS A 98 -7.11 -2.23 1.15
N SER A 99 -5.82 -2.05 0.89
CA SER A 99 -4.79 -3.01 1.31
C SER A 99 -4.02 -2.46 2.51
N ASP A 100 -3.38 -3.34 3.28
CA ASP A 100 -2.59 -3.00 4.47
C ASP A 100 -1.20 -2.42 4.12
N HIS A 101 -0.74 -2.61 2.88
CA HIS A 101 0.51 -2.07 2.33
C HIS A 101 0.43 -2.06 0.80
N GLY A 102 1.44 -1.49 0.13
CA GLY A 102 1.54 -1.50 -1.33
C GLY A 102 1.86 -2.90 -1.89
N GLY A 103 2.58 -2.96 -3.01
CA GLY A 103 2.90 -4.21 -3.70
C GLY A 103 3.69 -5.21 -2.86
N VAL A 104 3.79 -6.44 -3.33
CA VAL A 104 4.46 -7.56 -2.61
C VAL A 104 5.76 -8.03 -3.26
N ILE A 105 6.04 -7.60 -4.50
CA ILE A 105 7.29 -7.92 -5.17
C ILE A 105 8.42 -7.15 -4.48
N ALA A 106 9.64 -7.70 -4.49
CA ALA A 106 10.79 -7.13 -3.80
C ALA A 106 10.95 -5.62 -4.06
N ARG A 107 11.35 -4.87 -3.03
CA ARG A 107 11.39 -3.40 -2.95
C ARG A 107 10.00 -2.73 -2.88
N SER A 108 8.93 -3.45 -2.56
CA SER A 108 7.59 -2.88 -2.33
C SER A 108 7.28 -2.85 -0.83
N LYS A 109 6.46 -3.73 -0.30
CA LYS A 109 6.21 -3.77 1.17
C LYS A 109 7.54 -3.81 1.95
N ARG A 110 7.56 -3.30 3.14
CA ARG A 110 8.72 -3.08 4.03
C ARG A 110 9.54 -1.83 3.74
N PHE A 111 9.34 -1.13 2.63
CA PHE A 111 10.14 0.04 2.25
C PHE A 111 9.25 1.27 2.10
N LEU A 112 9.82 2.47 2.36
CA LEU A 112 9.08 3.73 2.34
C LEU A 112 8.93 4.33 0.92
N TYR A 113 9.22 3.56 -0.11
CA TYR A 113 8.98 3.95 -1.50
C TYR A 113 7.51 3.85 -1.88
N SER A 114 7.10 4.55 -2.93
CA SER A 114 5.71 4.57 -3.39
C SER A 114 5.14 3.16 -3.62
N SER A 115 5.94 2.24 -4.15
CA SER A 115 5.54 0.83 -4.33
C SER A 115 5.17 0.10 -3.03
N GLY A 116 5.64 0.58 -1.88
CA GLY A 116 5.34 0.02 -0.56
C GLY A 116 4.29 0.79 0.23
N THR A 117 4.17 2.09 0.01
CA THR A 117 3.35 2.99 0.83
C THR A 117 2.10 3.52 0.12
N HIS A 118 2.05 3.51 -1.21
CA HIS A 118 0.85 3.91 -1.95
C HIS A 118 -0.14 2.75 -2.00
N CYS A 119 -0.98 2.68 -0.97
CA CYS A 119 -2.00 1.64 -0.82
C CYS A 119 -3.28 2.02 -1.57
N PRO A 120 -3.94 1.10 -2.27
CA PRO A 120 -5.25 1.37 -2.85
C PRO A 120 -6.26 1.66 -1.74
N LEU A 121 -7.08 2.68 -1.96
CA LEU A 121 -8.22 3.04 -1.11
C LEU A 121 -9.39 3.40 -2.03
N ILE A 122 -10.41 2.55 -2.05
CA ILE A 122 -11.62 2.77 -2.85
C ILE A 122 -12.81 2.85 -1.90
N VAL A 123 -13.60 3.90 -2.02
CA VAL A 123 -14.75 4.13 -1.16
C VAL A 123 -16.02 4.23 -2.00
N ARG A 124 -17.02 3.42 -1.66
CA ARG A 124 -18.37 3.57 -2.17
C ARG A 124 -19.27 4.10 -1.07
N ILE A 125 -19.88 5.26 -1.32
CA ILE A 125 -20.89 5.86 -0.44
C ILE A 125 -22.23 5.81 -1.17
N PRO A 126 -23.29 5.21 -0.60
CA PRO A 126 -24.61 5.18 -1.18
C PRO A 126 -25.17 6.57 -1.51
N GLN A 127 -26.05 6.65 -2.53
CA GLN A 127 -26.65 7.90 -2.98
C GLN A 127 -27.39 8.66 -1.88
N LYS A 128 -27.99 7.97 -0.92
CA LYS A 128 -28.69 8.60 0.23
C LYS A 128 -27.78 9.44 1.12
N TRP A 129 -26.44 9.20 1.07
CA TRP A 129 -25.42 9.99 1.76
C TRP A 129 -24.55 10.80 0.79
N LYS A 130 -25.13 11.25 -0.32
CA LYS A 130 -24.41 12.05 -1.34
C LYS A 130 -23.70 13.28 -0.75
N ASN A 131 -24.25 13.87 0.29
CA ASN A 131 -23.65 15.00 1.00
C ASN A 131 -22.33 14.67 1.73
N TRP A 132 -21.97 13.39 1.81
CA TRP A 132 -20.67 12.90 2.34
C TRP A 132 -19.67 12.54 1.23
N TRP A 133 -20.04 12.68 -0.02
CA TRP A 133 -19.13 12.39 -1.13
C TRP A 133 -17.96 13.38 -1.12
N PRO A 134 -16.69 12.88 -1.17
CA PRO A 134 -15.53 13.76 -1.22
C PRO A 134 -15.28 14.33 -2.63
N ALA A 135 -16.10 13.96 -3.63
CA ALA A 135 -16.04 14.37 -5.02
C ALA A 135 -17.44 14.63 -5.56
N GLU A 136 -17.56 15.34 -6.66
CA GLU A 136 -18.86 15.72 -7.28
C GLU A 136 -19.69 14.52 -7.75
N LYS A 137 -19.01 13.48 -8.21
CA LYS A 137 -19.64 12.27 -8.77
C LYS A 137 -18.80 11.02 -8.52
N PRO A 138 -19.42 9.82 -8.58
CA PRO A 138 -18.69 8.55 -8.53
C PRO A 138 -17.68 8.41 -9.67
N GLY A 139 -16.62 7.64 -9.43
CA GLY A 139 -15.56 7.35 -10.40
C GLY A 139 -14.46 8.41 -10.48
N MET A 140 -14.50 9.41 -9.62
CA MET A 140 -13.42 10.40 -9.50
C MET A 140 -12.34 9.94 -8.54
N THR A 141 -11.09 10.35 -8.81
CA THR A 141 -9.98 10.29 -7.87
C THR A 141 -10.04 11.50 -6.93
N VAL A 142 -9.67 11.31 -5.69
CA VAL A 142 -9.60 12.37 -4.66
C VAL A 142 -8.17 12.45 -4.18
N ASP A 143 -7.53 13.58 -4.45
CA ASP A 143 -6.14 13.85 -4.07
C ASP A 143 -6.09 14.36 -2.63
N ARG A 144 -6.26 13.44 -1.69
CA ARG A 144 -6.18 13.69 -0.25
C ARG A 144 -5.24 12.68 0.37
N ILE A 145 -4.31 13.14 1.16
CA ILE A 145 -3.49 12.26 2.00
C ILE A 145 -4.39 11.61 3.05
N VAL A 146 -4.41 10.27 3.05
CA VAL A 146 -5.09 9.43 4.03
C VAL A 146 -4.09 8.42 4.58
N SER A 147 -4.06 8.28 5.89
CA SER A 147 -3.20 7.32 6.58
C SER A 147 -4.04 6.28 7.33
N PHE A 148 -3.45 5.11 7.60
CA PHE A 148 -4.13 4.09 8.42
C PHE A 148 -4.46 4.57 9.83
N VAL A 149 -3.72 5.52 10.37
CA VAL A 149 -4.03 6.14 11.67
C VAL A 149 -5.35 6.92 11.65
N ASP A 150 -5.83 7.34 10.47
CA ASP A 150 -7.09 8.04 10.28
C ASP A 150 -8.31 7.10 10.30
N MET A 151 -8.10 5.83 10.01
CA MET A 151 -9.16 4.83 9.83
C MET A 151 -10.05 4.67 11.10
N PRO A 152 -9.49 4.38 12.29
CA PRO A 152 -10.32 4.17 13.47
C PRO A 152 -11.19 5.37 13.83
N LYS A 153 -10.63 6.57 13.75
CA LYS A 153 -11.34 7.83 14.04
C LYS A 153 -12.49 8.06 13.03
N THR A 154 -12.22 7.75 11.76
CA THR A 154 -13.23 7.85 10.69
C THR A 154 -14.36 6.83 10.88
N TRP A 155 -14.04 5.58 11.28
CA TRP A 155 -15.07 4.57 11.53
C TRP A 155 -15.98 4.95 12.68
N LEU A 156 -15.44 5.47 13.77
CA LEU A 156 -16.23 5.95 14.91
C LEU A 156 -17.14 7.11 14.50
N SER A 157 -16.61 8.10 13.76
CA SER A 157 -17.39 9.22 13.25
C SER A 157 -18.54 8.76 12.34
N LEU A 158 -18.27 7.85 11.38
CA LEU A 158 -19.30 7.31 10.50
C LEU A 158 -20.37 6.50 11.24
N ALA A 159 -20.01 5.86 12.33
CA ALA A 159 -20.94 5.13 13.20
C ALA A 159 -21.73 6.05 14.15
N GLY A 160 -21.43 7.34 14.21
CA GLY A 160 -22.01 8.26 15.20
C GLY A 160 -21.59 7.94 16.63
N ALA A 161 -20.47 7.24 16.81
CA ALA A 161 -19.92 6.88 18.10
C ALA A 161 -19.00 7.99 18.63
N GLU A 162 -18.90 8.07 19.96
CA GLU A 162 -17.94 8.95 20.61
C GLU A 162 -16.50 8.55 20.23
N ILE A 163 -15.68 9.54 19.92
CA ILE A 163 -14.26 9.37 19.64
C ILE A 163 -13.52 9.59 20.94
N PRO A 164 -12.88 8.55 21.53
CA PRO A 164 -12.16 8.71 22.80
C PRO A 164 -10.99 9.70 22.66
N ASP A 165 -10.67 10.40 23.74
CA ASP A 165 -9.48 11.24 23.82
C ASP A 165 -8.21 10.43 23.53
N GLY A 166 -7.24 11.07 22.85
CA GLY A 166 -5.98 10.43 22.49
C GLY A 166 -5.96 9.65 21.17
N TYR A 167 -7.10 9.49 20.47
CA TYR A 167 -7.09 8.98 19.11
C TYR A 167 -6.35 9.92 18.18
N GLN A 168 -5.29 9.42 17.57
CA GLN A 168 -4.54 10.16 16.55
C GLN A 168 -5.24 10.06 15.19
N GLY A 169 -4.72 10.81 14.22
CA GLY A 169 -5.29 10.86 12.88
C GLY A 169 -6.44 11.85 12.74
N ARG A 170 -7.05 11.87 11.56
CA ARG A 170 -8.12 12.78 11.18
C ARG A 170 -9.30 12.01 10.61
N VAL A 171 -10.50 12.50 10.84
CA VAL A 171 -11.69 12.01 10.14
C VAL A 171 -11.58 12.45 8.68
N PHE A 172 -11.43 11.52 7.75
CA PHE A 172 -11.29 11.84 6.32
C PHE A 172 -12.58 11.68 5.52
N LEU A 173 -13.63 11.13 6.11
CA LEU A 173 -14.88 10.80 5.43
C LEU A 173 -16.09 10.99 6.35
N GLY A 174 -17.22 11.46 5.80
CA GLY A 174 -18.49 11.55 6.49
C GLY A 174 -18.75 12.90 7.16
N PRO A 175 -19.72 12.97 8.09
CA PRO A 175 -20.20 14.24 8.64
C PRO A 175 -19.16 14.98 9.49
N GLY A 176 -18.22 14.24 10.06
CA GLY A 176 -17.14 14.80 10.89
C GLY A 176 -15.84 15.05 10.16
N THR A 177 -15.85 15.12 8.81
CA THR A 177 -14.63 15.27 8.01
C THR A 177 -13.82 16.50 8.42
N GLU A 178 -12.55 16.27 8.75
CA GLU A 178 -11.57 17.29 9.11
C GLU A 178 -10.75 17.72 7.88
N SER A 179 -10.00 18.83 7.98
CA SER A 179 -9.10 19.28 6.92
C SER A 179 -8.06 18.20 6.58
N ALA A 180 -7.64 18.13 5.31
CA ALA A 180 -6.57 17.25 4.90
C ALA A 180 -5.26 17.62 5.64
N PRO A 181 -4.40 16.65 5.98
CA PRO A 181 -3.06 16.95 6.45
C PRO A 181 -2.19 17.42 5.28
N ASP A 182 -1.26 18.34 5.55
CA ASP A 182 -0.27 18.77 4.55
C ASP A 182 0.78 17.68 4.29
N TYR A 183 1.00 16.80 5.27
CA TYR A 183 2.04 15.76 5.22
C TYR A 183 1.57 14.47 5.86
N HIS A 184 2.21 13.39 5.39
CA HIS A 184 2.17 12.09 6.05
C HIS A 184 3.57 11.70 6.51
N LEU A 185 3.70 11.32 7.79
CA LEU A 185 4.91 10.76 8.37
C LEU A 185 4.87 9.24 8.29
N SER A 186 5.91 8.66 7.72
CA SER A 186 6.12 7.22 7.71
C SER A 186 7.48 6.86 8.33
N PHE A 187 7.57 5.64 8.84
CA PHE A 187 8.80 5.17 9.44
C PHE A 187 8.99 3.67 9.22
N ARG A 188 10.23 3.27 9.21
CA ARG A 188 10.64 1.88 9.27
C ARG A 188 11.72 1.74 10.33
N GLU A 189 11.52 0.78 11.21
CA GLU A 189 12.51 0.34 12.18
C GLU A 189 13.01 -1.05 11.78
N ARG A 190 12.62 -2.05 12.52
CA ARG A 190 12.90 -3.43 12.21
C ARG A 190 11.81 -4.01 11.30
N ALA A 191 12.21 -4.70 10.24
CA ALA A 191 11.31 -5.50 9.42
C ALA A 191 11.81 -6.94 9.40
N ASP A 192 10.97 -7.88 9.83
CA ASP A 192 11.34 -9.29 10.03
C ASP A 192 12.63 -9.39 10.90
N GLU A 193 13.69 -10.01 10.40
CA GLU A 193 14.98 -10.14 11.10
C GLU A 193 15.96 -8.99 10.82
N ALA A 194 15.68 -8.10 9.87
CA ALA A 194 16.58 -7.00 9.53
C ALA A 194 16.33 -5.75 10.39
N CYS A 195 17.40 -5.23 10.99
CA CYS A 195 17.37 -3.92 11.63
C CYS A 195 17.59 -2.82 10.61
N ASP A 196 16.83 -1.74 10.77
CA ASP A 196 16.95 -0.53 9.99
C ASP A 196 16.44 0.66 10.82
N MET A 197 16.69 1.87 10.34
CA MET A 197 16.11 3.07 10.92
C MET A 197 15.91 4.09 9.79
N VAL A 198 14.66 4.25 9.35
CA VAL A 198 14.27 5.13 8.25
C VAL A 198 13.08 5.98 8.67
N ARG A 199 13.09 7.23 8.29
CA ARG A 199 11.96 8.17 8.43
C ARG A 199 11.60 8.71 7.06
N GLY A 200 10.33 8.88 6.79
CA GLY A 200 9.82 9.48 5.56
C GLY A 200 8.80 10.54 5.85
N MET A 201 8.85 11.61 5.11
CA MET A 201 7.85 12.66 5.06
C MET A 201 7.34 12.73 3.62
N ARG A 202 6.03 12.78 3.45
CA ARG A 202 5.41 12.86 2.12
C ARG A 202 4.29 13.90 2.15
N ASP A 203 4.27 14.74 1.12
CA ASP A 203 3.08 15.52 0.74
C ASP A 203 2.34 14.83 -0.43
N GLU A 204 1.43 15.52 -1.09
CA GLU A 204 0.65 14.97 -2.21
C GLU A 204 1.52 14.55 -3.39
N ARG A 205 2.67 15.20 -3.61
CA ARG A 205 3.54 15.00 -4.77
C ARG A 205 4.93 14.50 -4.43
N PHE A 206 5.53 15.00 -3.36
CA PHE A 206 6.94 14.74 -3.05
C PHE A 206 7.10 13.79 -1.87
N ALA A 207 8.15 12.99 -1.90
CA ALA A 207 8.56 12.12 -0.81
C ALA A 207 10.03 12.39 -0.44
N TYR A 208 10.25 12.70 0.83
CA TYR A 208 11.56 12.80 1.45
C TYR A 208 11.80 11.59 2.34
N ILE A 209 12.97 10.96 2.24
CA ILE A 209 13.36 9.79 3.04
C ILE A 209 14.72 10.07 3.68
N ARG A 210 14.81 9.83 5.00
CA ARG A 210 16.07 9.90 5.75
C ARG A 210 16.45 8.52 6.24
N ASN A 211 17.63 8.07 5.81
CA ASN A 211 18.24 6.80 6.20
C ASN A 211 19.24 7.04 7.33
N TYR A 212 18.92 6.59 8.53
CA TYR A 212 19.81 6.70 9.70
C TYR A 212 20.84 5.58 9.78
N MET A 213 20.67 4.54 8.97
CA MET A 213 21.63 3.44 8.80
C MET A 213 22.03 3.33 7.31
N PRO A 214 22.67 4.36 6.72
CA PRO A 214 22.97 4.38 5.29
C PRO A 214 23.92 3.27 4.84
N TRP A 215 24.78 2.75 5.72
CA TRP A 215 25.64 1.61 5.43
C TRP A 215 24.89 0.29 5.17
N ALA A 216 23.68 0.14 5.70
CA ALA A 216 22.86 -1.03 5.50
C ALA A 216 22.08 -0.91 4.17
N PRO A 217 22.19 -1.89 3.25
CA PRO A 217 21.38 -1.87 2.03
C PRO A 217 19.91 -2.17 2.32
N ASN A 218 19.03 -1.77 1.39
CA ASN A 218 17.62 -2.18 1.47
C ASN A 218 17.46 -3.70 1.27
N GLY A 219 18.28 -4.30 0.41
CA GLY A 219 18.27 -5.72 0.06
C GLY A 219 18.94 -6.64 1.08
N GLN A 220 18.80 -6.34 2.39
CA GLN A 220 19.23 -7.25 3.44
C GLN A 220 18.56 -8.61 3.31
N GLN A 221 19.22 -9.67 3.77
CA GLN A 221 18.72 -11.04 3.66
C GLN A 221 17.56 -11.31 4.62
N LEU A 222 16.37 -10.89 4.21
CA LEU A 222 15.12 -11.24 4.88
C LEU A 222 14.63 -12.59 4.36
N ARG A 223 14.61 -13.60 5.22
CA ARG A 223 14.26 -14.98 4.85
C ARG A 223 12.97 -15.06 4.03
N TYR A 224 11.93 -14.35 4.47
CA TYR A 224 10.64 -14.38 3.81
C TYR A 224 10.69 -13.74 2.41
N MET A 225 11.32 -12.58 2.25
CA MET A 225 11.51 -11.91 0.96
C MET A 225 12.35 -12.77 -0.01
N TYR A 226 13.35 -13.48 0.50
CA TYR A 226 14.21 -14.37 -0.28
C TYR A 226 13.56 -15.73 -0.62
N THR A 227 12.37 -16.03 -0.13
CA THR A 227 11.56 -17.16 -0.63
C THR A 227 11.14 -16.92 -2.08
N MET A 228 11.04 -15.67 -2.51
CA MET A 228 10.73 -15.30 -3.88
C MET A 228 11.91 -15.54 -4.82
N ARG A 229 11.68 -16.23 -5.94
CA ARG A 229 12.72 -16.49 -6.95
C ARG A 229 13.28 -15.19 -7.54
N ALA A 230 12.43 -14.22 -7.80
CA ALA A 230 12.83 -12.91 -8.30
C ALA A 230 13.90 -12.26 -7.41
N THR A 231 13.70 -12.24 -6.09
CA THR A 231 14.67 -11.65 -5.14
C THR A 231 16.03 -12.33 -5.21
N ARG A 232 16.04 -13.68 -5.22
CA ARG A 232 17.30 -14.44 -5.29
C ARG A 232 18.03 -14.26 -6.63
N ALA A 233 17.29 -14.28 -7.74
CA ALA A 233 17.86 -14.09 -9.07
C ALA A 233 18.42 -12.67 -9.20
N TRP A 234 17.71 -11.65 -8.71
CA TRP A 234 18.17 -10.27 -8.70
C TRP A 234 19.43 -10.10 -7.85
N HIS A 235 19.46 -10.67 -6.64
CA HIS A 235 20.64 -10.61 -5.79
C HIS A 235 21.86 -11.31 -6.45
N LYS A 236 21.67 -12.49 -7.02
CA LYS A 236 22.74 -13.21 -7.76
C LYS A 236 23.25 -12.37 -8.94
N HIS A 237 22.36 -11.79 -9.74
CA HIS A 237 22.69 -10.91 -10.85
C HIS A 237 23.53 -9.70 -10.39
N HIS A 238 23.21 -9.15 -9.21
CA HIS A 238 23.99 -8.09 -8.59
C HIS A 238 25.38 -8.56 -8.16
N GLN A 239 25.49 -9.72 -7.50
CA GLN A 239 26.78 -10.31 -7.07
C GLN A 239 27.71 -10.61 -8.27
N GLU A 240 27.14 -10.94 -9.41
CA GLU A 240 27.85 -11.13 -10.67
C GLU A 240 28.25 -9.83 -11.38
N GLY A 241 27.99 -8.66 -10.75
CA GLY A 241 28.33 -7.34 -11.31
C GLY A 241 27.50 -6.92 -12.53
N LYS A 242 26.36 -7.57 -12.79
CA LYS A 242 25.53 -7.36 -14.00
C LYS A 242 24.43 -6.30 -13.85
N THR A 243 24.23 -5.77 -12.64
CA THR A 243 23.24 -4.71 -12.39
C THR A 243 23.80 -3.33 -12.80
N ASN A 244 22.92 -2.46 -13.29
CA ASN A 244 23.24 -1.06 -13.55
C ASN A 244 23.11 -0.21 -12.27
N ALA A 245 23.22 1.14 -12.42
CA ALA A 245 23.13 2.08 -11.30
C ALA A 245 21.77 2.03 -10.59
N VAL A 246 20.67 1.81 -11.32
CA VAL A 246 19.31 1.76 -10.79
C VAL A 246 19.01 0.40 -10.17
N THR A 247 19.18 -0.67 -10.94
CA THR A 247 18.84 -2.03 -10.52
C THR A 247 19.81 -2.58 -9.45
N GLY A 248 21.00 -1.99 -9.29
CA GLY A 248 21.95 -2.36 -8.23
C GLY A 248 21.77 -1.62 -6.91
N ARG A 249 21.04 -0.50 -6.91
CA ARG A 249 20.89 0.35 -5.73
C ARG A 249 20.34 -0.40 -4.52
N PHE A 250 19.43 -1.33 -4.74
CA PHE A 250 18.77 -2.09 -3.69
C PHE A 250 19.73 -2.89 -2.79
N PHE A 251 20.86 -3.32 -3.35
CA PHE A 251 21.87 -4.14 -2.67
C PHE A 251 23.14 -3.37 -2.26
N ARG A 252 23.19 -2.07 -2.51
CA ARG A 252 24.33 -1.21 -2.13
C ARG A 252 24.01 -0.42 -0.86
N PRO A 253 25.04 0.07 -0.13
CA PRO A 253 24.84 1.11 0.87
C PRO A 253 24.01 2.26 0.31
N ARG A 254 23.16 2.82 1.14
CA ARG A 254 22.24 3.90 0.77
C ARG A 254 22.90 5.26 0.96
N VAL A 255 22.33 6.27 0.33
CA VAL A 255 22.58 7.66 0.71
C VAL A 255 21.83 8.00 1.99
N SER A 256 22.28 8.99 2.75
CA SER A 256 21.63 9.40 4.00
C SER A 256 20.26 10.05 3.78
N GLU A 257 20.06 10.69 2.64
CA GLU A 257 18.82 11.38 2.31
C GLU A 257 18.42 11.10 0.86
N GLU A 258 17.12 10.97 0.66
CA GLU A 258 16.53 10.75 -0.66
C GLU A 258 15.32 11.68 -0.81
N PHE A 259 15.13 12.21 -2.02
CA PHE A 259 13.99 13.06 -2.36
C PHE A 259 13.47 12.70 -3.75
N TYR A 260 12.15 12.55 -3.88
CA TYR A 260 11.50 12.07 -5.09
C TYR A 260 10.26 12.89 -5.44
N ASP A 261 10.08 13.19 -6.72
CA ASP A 261 8.82 13.65 -7.30
C ASP A 261 7.98 12.39 -7.65
N THR A 262 7.05 12.02 -6.80
CA THR A 262 6.32 10.76 -6.95
C THR A 262 5.23 10.79 -8.02
N ALA A 263 4.93 11.95 -8.59
CA ALA A 263 4.04 12.08 -9.74
C ALA A 263 4.78 11.72 -11.04
N GLU A 264 6.06 12.10 -11.16
CA GLU A 264 6.88 11.82 -12.34
C GLU A 264 7.68 10.51 -12.21
N ASP A 265 8.00 10.11 -10.98
CA ASP A 265 8.85 8.96 -10.65
C ASP A 265 8.18 8.08 -9.58
N PHE A 266 7.10 7.38 -9.95
CA PHE A 266 6.43 6.44 -9.04
C PHE A 266 7.37 5.36 -8.52
N ASP A 267 8.35 4.94 -9.32
CA ASP A 267 9.32 3.90 -8.96
C ASP A 267 10.43 4.39 -8.02
N ASN A 268 10.50 5.69 -7.74
CA ASN A 268 11.52 6.30 -6.88
C ASN A 268 12.95 5.89 -7.28
N VAL A 269 13.27 6.06 -8.54
CA VAL A 269 14.59 5.73 -9.12
C VAL A 269 15.46 6.95 -9.39
N HIS A 270 14.86 8.15 -9.46
CA HIS A 270 15.53 9.42 -9.68
C HIS A 270 15.58 10.23 -8.38
N ASN A 271 16.68 10.06 -7.61
CA ASN A 271 16.86 10.81 -6.37
C ASN A 271 17.25 12.27 -6.67
N LEU A 272 16.40 13.21 -6.29
CA LEU A 272 16.55 14.65 -6.52
C LEU A 272 17.18 15.38 -5.31
N ILE A 273 17.81 14.68 -4.37
CA ILE A 273 18.34 15.28 -3.14
C ILE A 273 19.39 16.38 -3.41
N ASP A 274 20.16 16.23 -4.48
CA ASP A 274 21.21 17.18 -4.89
C ASP A 274 20.73 18.15 -6.00
N ASP A 275 19.45 18.07 -6.39
CA ASP A 275 18.91 18.96 -7.42
C ASP A 275 18.70 20.38 -6.87
N PRO A 276 19.31 21.41 -7.49
CA PRO A 276 19.20 22.79 -7.02
C PRO A 276 17.77 23.34 -7.00
N GLU A 277 16.91 22.92 -7.94
CA GLU A 277 15.53 23.38 -8.04
C GLU A 277 14.62 22.76 -6.97
N SER A 278 15.07 21.69 -6.35
CA SER A 278 14.33 20.96 -5.31
C SER A 278 14.66 21.40 -3.88
N GLN A 279 15.69 22.22 -3.66
CA GLN A 279 16.23 22.52 -2.32
C GLN A 279 15.20 23.17 -1.36
N GLU A 280 14.36 24.06 -1.86
CA GLU A 280 13.30 24.69 -1.06
C GLU A 280 12.29 23.63 -0.57
N LYS A 281 11.87 22.74 -1.47
CA LYS A 281 10.91 21.65 -1.15
C LYS A 281 11.54 20.63 -0.20
N ILE A 282 12.81 20.30 -0.41
CA ILE A 282 13.57 19.41 0.48
C ILE A 282 13.63 20.01 1.89
N ALA A 283 13.96 21.30 2.03
CA ALA A 283 14.03 21.97 3.33
C ALA A 283 12.69 21.96 4.08
N LYS A 284 11.57 22.02 3.34
CA LYS A 284 10.22 21.98 3.90
C LYS A 284 9.85 20.58 4.44
N LEU A 285 10.33 19.50 3.81
CA LEU A 285 10.03 18.13 4.20
C LEU A 285 11.10 17.50 5.12
N ARG A 286 12.28 18.10 5.26
CA ARG A 286 13.38 17.68 6.14
C ARG A 286 13.09 17.99 7.60
#